data_343f37c9f7cf070296fc0249c0545911
#
_entry.id   343f37c9f7cf070296fc0249c0545911
#
_cell.length_a   1.000
_cell.length_b   1.000
_cell.length_c   1.000
_cell.angle_alpha   90.00
_cell.angle_beta   90.00
_cell.angle_gamma   90.00
#
_symmetry.space_group_name_H-M   'P 1'
#
loop_
_entity.id
_entity.type
_entity.pdbx_description
1 polymer ?
#
loop_
_entity_poly.entity_id
_entity_poly.type
_entity_poly.pdbx_seq_one_letter_code
_entity_poly.pdbx_strand_id
1 'polypeptide(L)'
;MPNKTLTIDQVLTLLAETPLRLAGLTADLSAAQLRQEPNVDEWSANDVLAHVRACADMWGGAMTAIVSADRPAIRAVNPLSWINKTDYLDLQFQPSLRAFARQRTELMVLVDALPRTGWSRTATVTGAGAPLVRDVLFYGRWMAGHERVHVKQIAHIAEAIRGS
;
A
#
# COMPACT_ATOMS: atom_id res chain seq x y z
N MET A 1 -17.39 -4.67 -17.30
CA MET A 1 -17.89 -3.86 -16.18
C MET A 1 -17.11 -2.55 -16.16
N PRO A 2 -17.76 -1.42 -16.18
CA PRO A 2 -17.03 -0.18 -15.98
C PRO A 2 -16.42 -0.22 -14.58
N ASN A 3 -15.10 -0.03 -14.49
CA ASN A 3 -14.40 0.13 -13.21
C ASN A 3 -15.00 1.38 -12.54
N LYS A 4 -15.89 1.15 -11.58
CA LYS A 4 -16.48 2.26 -10.83
C LYS A 4 -15.35 2.94 -10.08
N THR A 5 -15.08 4.18 -10.45
CA THR A 5 -14.02 4.97 -9.84
C THR A 5 -14.32 5.18 -8.35
N LEU A 6 -13.39 4.84 -7.46
CA LEU A 6 -13.55 4.99 -6.01
C LEU A 6 -13.79 6.45 -5.62
N THR A 7 -14.77 6.69 -4.77
CA THR A 7 -14.95 7.99 -4.12
C THR A 7 -13.89 8.23 -3.03
N ILE A 8 -13.75 9.47 -2.56
CA ILE A 8 -12.85 9.80 -1.44
C ILE A 8 -13.19 8.94 -0.21
N ASP A 9 -14.47 8.81 0.14
CA ASP A 9 -14.89 8.02 1.30
C ASP A 9 -14.56 6.54 1.13
N GLN A 10 -14.71 6.00 -0.05
CA GLN A 10 -14.31 4.62 -0.35
C GLN A 10 -12.79 4.43 -0.25
N VAL A 11 -12.01 5.39 -0.74
CA VAL A 11 -10.54 5.38 -0.61
C VAL A 11 -10.15 5.39 0.86
N LEU A 12 -10.70 6.31 1.67
CA LEU A 12 -10.42 6.40 3.09
C LEU A 12 -10.76 5.10 3.83
N THR A 13 -11.94 4.54 3.57
CA THR A 13 -12.37 3.27 4.17
C THR A 13 -11.41 2.13 3.83
N LEU A 14 -11.08 1.95 2.56
CA LEU A 14 -10.19 0.88 2.11
C LEU A 14 -8.79 1.01 2.70
N LEU A 15 -8.23 2.21 2.70
CA LEU A 15 -6.89 2.45 3.25
C LEU A 15 -6.84 2.19 4.76
N ALA A 16 -7.88 2.61 5.50
CA ALA A 16 -7.98 2.37 6.95
C ALA A 16 -8.12 0.89 7.28
N GLU A 17 -8.87 0.14 6.47
CA GLU A 17 -9.16 -1.28 6.72
C GLU A 17 -7.99 -2.21 6.38
N THR A 18 -7.12 -1.86 5.47
CA THR A 18 -6.07 -2.76 4.97
C THR A 18 -5.24 -3.41 6.08
N PRO A 19 -4.63 -2.67 7.03
CA PRO A 19 -3.83 -3.31 8.07
C PRO A 19 -4.65 -4.25 8.96
N LEU A 20 -5.89 -3.90 9.27
CA LEU A 20 -6.78 -4.70 10.10
C LEU A 20 -7.18 -6.00 9.40
N ARG A 21 -7.45 -5.93 8.11
CA ARG A 21 -7.79 -7.11 7.30
C ARG A 21 -6.61 -8.06 7.19
N LEU A 22 -5.40 -7.53 6.96
CA LEU A 22 -4.18 -8.34 6.92
C LEU A 22 -3.92 -9.02 8.27
N ALA A 23 -4.10 -8.31 9.38
CA ALA A 23 -3.97 -8.87 10.71
C ALA A 23 -4.96 -10.02 10.95
N GLY A 24 -6.24 -9.83 10.61
CA GLY A 24 -7.27 -10.86 10.77
C GLY A 24 -7.04 -12.10 9.92
N LEU A 25 -6.61 -11.92 8.67
CA LEU A 25 -6.33 -13.02 7.73
C LEU A 25 -5.16 -13.91 8.14
N THR A 26 -4.23 -13.39 8.93
CA THR A 26 -2.96 -14.05 9.25
C THR A 26 -2.77 -14.35 10.73
N ALA A 27 -3.77 -14.06 11.57
CA ALA A 27 -3.65 -14.11 13.02
C ALA A 27 -3.28 -15.49 13.57
N ASP A 28 -3.71 -16.56 12.92
CA ASP A 28 -3.50 -17.96 13.32
C ASP A 28 -2.28 -18.60 12.65
N LEU A 29 -1.56 -17.88 11.81
CA LEU A 29 -0.41 -18.41 11.08
C LEU A 29 0.89 -18.14 11.84
N SER A 30 1.77 -19.16 11.88
CA SER A 30 3.11 -19.02 12.44
C SER A 30 4.03 -18.18 11.55
N ALA A 31 5.14 -17.71 12.12
CA ALA A 31 6.16 -16.99 11.34
C ALA A 31 6.69 -17.83 10.16
N ALA A 32 6.86 -19.14 10.35
CA ALA A 32 7.29 -20.06 9.30
C ALA A 32 6.22 -20.19 8.20
N GLN A 33 4.95 -20.32 8.56
CA GLN A 33 3.84 -20.40 7.60
C GLN A 33 3.70 -19.11 6.77
N LEU A 34 3.93 -17.95 7.38
CA LEU A 34 3.87 -16.66 6.69
C LEU A 34 5.03 -16.45 5.69
N ARG A 35 6.10 -17.21 5.81
CA ARG A 35 7.22 -17.25 4.84
C ARG A 35 7.09 -18.38 3.82
N GLN A 36 6.15 -19.28 4.00
CA GLN A 36 5.94 -20.42 3.10
C GLN A 36 5.31 -19.96 1.79
N GLU A 37 5.90 -20.35 0.69
CA GLU A 37 5.29 -20.21 -0.64
C GLU A 37 4.12 -21.17 -0.76
N PRO A 38 2.94 -20.72 -1.22
CA PRO A 38 1.79 -21.62 -1.39
C PRO A 38 2.02 -22.65 -2.49
N ASN A 39 2.74 -22.29 -3.53
CA ASN A 39 3.23 -23.15 -4.61
C ASN A 39 4.63 -22.71 -5.02
N VAL A 40 5.31 -23.52 -5.83
CA VAL A 40 6.66 -23.20 -6.36
C VAL A 40 6.61 -21.88 -7.12
N ASP A 41 7.57 -21.00 -6.83
CA ASP A 41 7.74 -19.68 -7.45
C ASP A 41 6.57 -18.69 -7.20
N GLU A 42 5.69 -18.99 -6.26
CA GLU A 42 4.67 -18.05 -5.81
C GLU A 42 5.13 -17.28 -4.56
N TRP A 43 4.65 -16.06 -4.43
CA TRP A 43 4.99 -15.22 -3.28
C TRP A 43 4.38 -15.76 -1.97
N SER A 44 5.16 -15.73 -0.91
CA SER A 44 4.67 -15.91 0.47
C SER A 44 3.87 -14.68 0.93
N ALA A 45 3.15 -14.82 2.04
CA ALA A 45 2.49 -13.68 2.67
C ALA A 45 3.50 -12.58 3.05
N ASN A 46 4.70 -12.98 3.49
CA ASN A 46 5.81 -12.05 3.79
C ASN A 46 6.21 -11.22 2.57
N ASP A 47 6.35 -11.86 1.42
CA ASP A 47 6.74 -11.18 0.18
C ASP A 47 5.67 -10.18 -0.27
N VAL A 48 4.40 -10.57 -0.18
CA VAL A 48 3.28 -9.69 -0.52
C VAL A 48 3.24 -8.48 0.40
N LEU A 49 3.41 -8.66 1.71
CA LEU A 49 3.44 -7.55 2.66
C LEU A 49 4.61 -6.61 2.40
N ALA A 50 5.80 -7.15 2.11
CA ALA A 50 6.97 -6.36 1.77
C ALA A 50 6.71 -5.49 0.53
N HIS A 51 6.08 -6.06 -0.50
CA HIS A 51 5.69 -5.33 -1.71
C HIS A 51 4.64 -4.24 -1.41
N VAL A 52 3.61 -4.55 -0.64
CA VAL A 52 2.59 -3.57 -0.23
C VAL A 52 3.21 -2.41 0.54
N ARG A 53 4.17 -2.69 1.44
CA ARG A 53 4.91 -1.66 2.17
C ARG A 53 5.72 -0.76 1.25
N ALA A 54 6.44 -1.34 0.30
CA ALA A 54 7.23 -0.57 -0.67
C ALA A 54 6.34 0.35 -1.52
N CYS A 55 5.19 -0.12 -1.94
CA CYS A 55 4.20 0.68 -2.66
C CYS A 55 3.62 1.80 -1.77
N ALA A 56 3.32 1.51 -0.51
CA ALA A 56 2.81 2.48 0.45
C ALA A 56 3.84 3.58 0.75
N ASP A 57 5.13 3.25 0.82
CA ASP A 57 6.20 4.24 0.96
C ASP A 57 6.18 5.23 -0.21
N MET A 58 6.06 4.74 -1.44
CA MET A 58 6.13 5.59 -2.64
C MET A 58 4.86 6.41 -2.83
N TRP A 59 3.70 5.78 -2.79
CA TRP A 59 2.43 6.45 -3.08
C TRP A 59 1.90 7.23 -1.88
N GLY A 60 2.02 6.69 -0.68
CA GLY A 60 1.71 7.41 0.54
C GLY A 60 2.67 8.60 0.76
N GLY A 61 3.95 8.43 0.44
CA GLY A 61 4.94 9.51 0.43
C GLY A 61 4.59 10.61 -0.56
N ALA A 62 4.09 10.26 -1.75
CA ALA A 62 3.61 11.22 -2.74
C ALA A 62 2.40 12.02 -2.22
N MET A 63 1.42 11.35 -1.60
CA MET A 63 0.27 12.02 -0.97
C MET A 63 0.73 13.01 0.10
N THR A 64 1.63 12.59 0.97
CA THR A 64 2.20 13.44 2.03
C THR A 64 2.92 14.66 1.46
N ALA A 65 3.72 14.48 0.43
CA ALA A 65 4.44 15.57 -0.24
C ALA A 65 3.47 16.60 -0.86
N ILE A 66 2.41 16.13 -1.53
CA ILE A 66 1.42 17.01 -2.16
C ILE A 66 0.64 17.83 -1.12
N VAL A 67 0.29 17.20 0.01
CA VAL A 67 -0.44 17.87 1.09
C VAL A 67 0.45 18.88 1.82
N SER A 68 1.74 18.62 1.93
CA SER A 68 2.70 19.41 2.71
C SER A 68 3.31 20.61 1.96
N ALA A 69 3.14 20.71 0.64
CA ALA A 69 3.73 21.78 -0.17
C ALA A 69 2.74 22.24 -1.26
N ASP A 70 3.04 23.41 -1.84
CA ASP A 70 2.26 23.94 -2.96
C ASP A 70 2.87 23.45 -4.28
N ARG A 71 2.12 22.61 -5.01
CA ARG A 71 2.50 22.04 -6.31
C ARG A 71 3.95 21.54 -6.37
N PRO A 72 4.35 20.61 -5.48
CA PRO A 72 5.71 20.12 -5.44
C PRO A 72 6.07 19.37 -6.72
N ALA A 73 7.36 19.29 -7.03
CA ALA A 73 7.91 18.34 -7.98
C ALA A 73 8.27 17.06 -7.24
N ILE A 74 7.78 15.91 -7.74
CA ILE A 74 8.04 14.59 -7.18
C ILE A 74 8.75 13.76 -8.24
N ARG A 75 9.85 13.11 -7.87
CA ARG A 75 10.49 12.11 -8.73
C ARG A 75 9.83 10.75 -8.49
N ALA A 76 9.29 10.16 -9.55
CA ALA A 76 8.75 8.82 -9.50
C ALA A 76 9.86 7.80 -9.21
N VAL A 77 9.61 6.89 -8.26
CA VAL A 77 10.47 5.76 -7.95
C VAL A 77 9.65 4.48 -8.11
N ASN A 78 10.19 3.51 -8.84
CA ASN A 78 9.55 2.23 -9.00
C ASN A 78 9.58 1.46 -7.67
N PRO A 79 8.42 1.03 -7.11
CA PRO A 79 8.39 0.24 -5.89
C PRO A 79 9.23 -1.05 -5.95
N LEU A 80 9.35 -1.68 -7.12
CA LEU A 80 10.21 -2.86 -7.31
C LEU A 80 11.70 -2.54 -7.15
N SER A 81 12.12 -1.31 -7.45
CA SER A 81 13.48 -0.84 -7.19
C SER A 81 13.65 -0.38 -5.75
N TRP A 82 12.61 0.23 -5.18
CA TRP A 82 12.63 0.73 -3.81
C TRP A 82 12.77 -0.38 -2.78
N ILE A 83 12.07 -1.50 -2.97
CA ILE A 83 12.09 -2.63 -2.03
C ILE A 83 13.52 -3.15 -1.79
N ASN A 84 14.39 -3.09 -2.81
CA ASN A 84 15.79 -3.50 -2.70
C ASN A 84 16.63 -2.57 -1.81
N LYS A 85 16.13 -1.39 -1.48
CA LYS A 85 16.78 -0.43 -0.56
C LYS A 85 16.24 -0.55 0.87
N THR A 86 15.33 -1.48 1.11
CA THR A 86 14.70 -1.74 2.39
C THR A 86 15.10 -3.12 2.91
N ASP A 87 14.79 -3.39 4.15
CA ASP A 87 14.91 -4.71 4.78
C ASP A 87 13.57 -5.48 4.81
N TYR A 88 12.55 -5.01 4.08
CA TYR A 88 11.18 -5.52 4.20
C TYR A 88 11.05 -7.01 3.92
N LEU A 89 11.80 -7.53 2.96
CA LEU A 89 11.80 -8.97 2.63
C LEU A 89 12.42 -9.83 3.75
N ASP A 90 13.31 -9.25 4.54
CA ASP A 90 14.04 -9.96 5.63
C ASP A 90 13.30 -9.92 6.97
N LEU A 91 12.36 -8.97 7.13
CA LEU A 91 11.58 -8.82 8.37
C LEU A 91 10.57 -9.95 8.52
N GLN A 92 10.30 -10.32 9.76
CA GLN A 92 9.16 -11.18 10.05
C GLN A 92 7.85 -10.44 9.83
N PHE A 93 6.82 -11.18 9.47
CA PHE A 93 5.52 -10.64 9.08
C PHE A 93 4.90 -9.73 10.16
N GLN A 94 4.84 -10.19 11.41
CA GLN A 94 4.16 -9.44 12.47
C GLN A 94 4.81 -8.09 12.79
N PRO A 95 6.14 -7.99 12.99
CA PRO A 95 6.80 -6.69 13.13
C PRO A 95 6.63 -5.80 11.90
N SER A 96 6.69 -6.37 10.71
CA SER A 96 6.49 -5.66 9.44
C SER A 96 5.07 -5.11 9.33
N LEU A 97 4.06 -5.91 9.69
CA LEU A 97 2.66 -5.48 9.70
C LEU A 97 2.41 -4.35 10.72
N ARG A 98 3.00 -4.43 11.90
CA ARG A 98 2.91 -3.35 12.89
C ARG A 98 3.51 -2.03 12.39
N ALA A 99 4.65 -2.10 11.71
CA ALA A 99 5.28 -0.93 11.11
C ALA A 99 4.40 -0.34 9.99
N PHE A 100 3.83 -1.18 9.14
CA PHE A 100 2.88 -0.79 8.12
C PHE A 100 1.62 -0.13 8.71
N ALA A 101 1.06 -0.70 9.77
CA ALA A 101 -0.10 -0.14 10.46
C ALA A 101 0.18 1.24 11.07
N ARG A 102 1.38 1.45 11.65
CA ARG A 102 1.77 2.78 12.15
C ARG A 102 1.87 3.81 11.02
N GLN A 103 2.54 3.46 9.94
CA GLN A 103 2.63 4.34 8.76
C GLN A 103 1.24 4.69 8.22
N ARG A 104 0.33 3.71 8.18
CA ARG A 104 -1.05 3.95 7.74
C ARG A 104 -1.79 4.89 8.68
N THR A 105 -1.64 4.75 9.98
CA THR A 105 -2.24 5.66 10.96
C THR A 105 -1.77 7.09 10.74
N GLU A 106 -0.48 7.30 10.51
CA GLU A 106 0.09 8.63 10.21
C GLU A 106 -0.49 9.23 8.92
N LEU A 107 -0.56 8.42 7.85
CA LEU A 107 -1.17 8.85 6.60
C LEU A 107 -2.65 9.20 6.77
N MET A 108 -3.40 8.37 7.51
CA MET A 108 -4.84 8.60 7.74
C MET A 108 -5.08 9.89 8.52
N VAL A 109 -4.28 10.21 9.54
CA VAL A 109 -4.36 11.50 10.25
C VAL A 109 -4.22 12.67 9.27
N LEU A 110 -3.30 12.56 8.32
CA LEU A 110 -3.05 13.61 7.33
C LEU A 110 -4.23 13.78 6.36
N VAL A 111 -4.73 12.69 5.80
CA VAL A 111 -5.77 12.74 4.75
C VAL A 111 -7.18 12.92 5.32
N ASP A 112 -7.46 12.45 6.53
CA ASP A 112 -8.75 12.68 7.21
C ASP A 112 -8.94 14.17 7.56
N ALA A 113 -7.86 14.87 7.86
CA ALA A 113 -7.90 16.31 8.12
C ALA A 113 -8.01 17.15 6.83
N LEU A 114 -7.79 16.54 5.65
CA LEU A 114 -7.79 17.25 4.39
C LEU A 114 -9.22 17.56 3.94
N PRO A 115 -9.57 18.84 3.68
CA PRO A 115 -10.89 19.15 3.12
C PRO A 115 -11.05 18.51 1.74
N ARG A 116 -12.27 18.25 1.32
CA ARG A 116 -12.55 17.59 0.03
C ARG A 116 -11.89 18.27 -1.15
N THR A 117 -11.82 19.59 -1.15
CA THR A 117 -11.12 20.40 -2.16
C THR A 117 -9.61 20.15 -2.15
N GLY A 118 -9.05 19.75 -1.02
CA GLY A 118 -7.63 19.45 -0.87
C GLY A 118 -7.20 18.16 -1.60
N TRP A 119 -8.14 17.26 -1.89
CA TRP A 119 -7.86 16.04 -2.63
C TRP A 119 -7.51 16.28 -4.10
N SER A 120 -7.83 17.45 -4.65
CA SER A 120 -7.44 17.89 -5.98
C SER A 120 -6.10 18.65 -6.03
N ARG A 121 -5.41 18.81 -4.91
CA ARG A 121 -4.04 19.35 -4.88
C ARG A 121 -3.11 18.47 -5.71
N THR A 122 -2.21 19.11 -6.44
CA THR A 122 -1.40 18.43 -7.45
C THR A 122 0.11 18.52 -7.19
N ALA A 123 0.82 17.59 -7.80
CA ALA A 123 2.27 17.63 -7.99
C ALA A 123 2.60 17.41 -9.47
N THR A 124 3.78 17.88 -9.86
CA THR A 124 4.40 17.49 -11.12
C THR A 124 5.29 16.28 -10.87
N VAL A 125 5.01 15.16 -11.52
CA VAL A 125 5.75 13.91 -11.38
C VAL A 125 6.71 13.77 -12.54
N THR A 126 8.00 13.62 -12.23
CA THR A 126 9.11 13.42 -13.19
C THR A 126 9.73 12.04 -13.02
N GLY A 127 10.59 11.65 -13.94
CA GLY A 127 11.36 10.39 -13.86
C GLY A 127 10.65 9.16 -14.42
N ALA A 128 9.46 9.31 -15.01
CA ALA A 128 8.71 8.24 -15.65
C ALA A 128 8.25 8.68 -17.07
N GLY A 129 9.18 9.14 -17.89
CA GLY A 129 8.91 9.72 -19.21
C GLY A 129 8.65 11.24 -19.13
N ALA A 130 7.73 11.75 -19.96
CA ALA A 130 7.33 13.16 -19.90
C ALA A 130 6.69 13.50 -18.53
N PRO A 131 6.89 14.74 -18.03
CA PRO A 131 6.31 15.16 -16.76
C PRO A 131 4.77 14.98 -16.77
N LEU A 132 4.24 14.47 -15.66
CA LEU A 132 2.81 14.23 -15.46
C LEU A 132 2.31 15.03 -14.27
N VAL A 133 1.06 15.49 -14.33
CA VAL A 133 0.37 16.09 -13.19
C VAL A 133 -0.49 15.03 -12.51
N ARG A 134 -0.34 14.86 -11.20
CA ARG A 134 -1.09 13.90 -10.39
C ARG A 134 -1.59 14.58 -9.12
N ASP A 135 -2.79 14.24 -8.70
CA ASP A 135 -3.38 14.76 -7.47
C ASP A 135 -3.39 13.73 -6.34
N VAL A 136 -3.80 14.16 -5.14
CA VAL A 136 -3.91 13.29 -3.96
C VAL A 136 -4.89 12.14 -4.23
N LEU A 137 -6.01 12.43 -4.88
CA LEU A 137 -7.03 11.43 -5.15
C LEU A 137 -6.54 10.34 -6.13
N PHE A 138 -5.71 10.70 -7.09
CA PHE A 138 -5.06 9.73 -7.98
C PHE A 138 -4.25 8.69 -7.17
N TYR A 139 -3.38 9.16 -6.29
CA TYR A 139 -2.55 8.25 -5.47
C TYR A 139 -3.39 7.46 -4.47
N GLY A 140 -4.39 8.07 -3.85
CA GLY A 140 -5.31 7.39 -2.95
C GLY A 140 -6.07 6.25 -3.64
N ARG A 141 -6.60 6.49 -4.83
CA ARG A 141 -7.29 5.47 -5.64
C ARG A 141 -6.34 4.36 -6.09
N TRP A 142 -5.16 4.75 -6.53
CA TRP A 142 -4.14 3.78 -6.94
C TRP A 142 -3.76 2.85 -5.81
N MET A 143 -3.42 3.41 -4.66
CA MET A 143 -3.02 2.65 -3.48
C MET A 143 -4.17 1.77 -2.97
N ALA A 144 -5.37 2.31 -2.81
CA ALA A 144 -6.53 1.55 -2.35
C ALA A 144 -6.88 0.38 -3.28
N GLY A 145 -6.86 0.61 -4.59
CA GLY A 145 -7.11 -0.43 -5.60
C GLY A 145 -6.05 -1.52 -5.58
N HIS A 146 -4.80 -1.14 -5.51
CA HIS A 146 -3.66 -2.06 -5.43
C HIS A 146 -3.71 -2.93 -4.16
N GLU A 147 -3.96 -2.31 -3.01
CA GLU A 147 -4.02 -3.03 -1.73
C GLU A 147 -5.19 -4.02 -1.69
N ARG A 148 -6.34 -3.70 -2.29
CA ARG A 148 -7.46 -4.65 -2.39
C ARG A 148 -7.06 -5.96 -3.08
N VAL A 149 -6.28 -5.87 -4.14
CA VAL A 149 -5.78 -7.04 -4.87
C VAL A 149 -4.88 -7.88 -3.96
N HIS A 150 -3.97 -7.23 -3.23
CA HIS A 150 -3.02 -7.91 -2.36
C HIS A 150 -3.65 -8.46 -1.07
N VAL A 151 -4.68 -7.82 -0.53
CA VAL A 151 -5.49 -8.40 0.57
C VAL A 151 -6.13 -9.71 0.13
N LYS A 152 -6.70 -9.76 -1.08
CA LYS A 152 -7.25 -11.01 -1.65
C LYS A 152 -6.17 -12.07 -1.88
N GLN A 153 -5.00 -11.64 -2.34
CA GLN A 153 -3.85 -12.54 -2.53
C GLN A 153 -3.40 -13.15 -1.20
N ILE A 154 -3.28 -12.37 -0.14
CA ILE A 154 -2.91 -12.87 1.20
C ILE A 154 -4.00 -13.80 1.74
N ALA A 155 -5.29 -13.50 1.54
CA ALA A 155 -6.38 -14.38 1.92
C ALA A 155 -6.25 -15.76 1.23
N HIS A 156 -5.96 -15.77 -0.06
CA HIS A 156 -5.74 -16.99 -0.83
C HIS A 156 -4.50 -17.78 -0.35
N ILE A 157 -3.39 -17.09 -0.12
CA ILE A 157 -2.16 -17.69 0.43
C ILE A 157 -2.44 -18.33 1.80
N ALA A 158 -3.09 -17.59 2.70
CA ALA A 158 -3.41 -18.06 4.05
C ALA A 158 -4.28 -19.33 4.00
N GLU A 159 -5.28 -19.37 3.13
CA GLU A 159 -6.14 -20.54 2.94
C GLU A 159 -5.34 -21.74 2.42
N ALA A 160 -4.49 -21.53 1.43
CA ALA A 160 -3.63 -22.58 0.86
C ALA A 160 -2.65 -23.16 1.90
N ILE A 161 -2.06 -22.29 2.71
CA ILE A 161 -1.10 -22.69 3.76
C ILE A 161 -1.80 -23.47 4.89
N ARG A 162 -3.04 -23.10 5.26
CA ARG A 162 -3.82 -23.85 6.26
C ARG A 162 -4.23 -25.24 5.78
N GLY A 163 -4.42 -25.40 4.49
CA GLY A 163 -4.80 -26.67 3.86
C GLY A 163 -3.65 -27.61 3.58
N SER A 164 -2.43 -27.19 3.83
CA SER A 164 -1.21 -27.99 3.55
C SER A 164 -0.74 -28.77 4.76
#